data_791fd20ad62721d3489daf7d6463b6f7
#
_entry.id   791fd20ad62721d3489daf7d6463b6f7
#
_cell.length_a   1.000
_cell.length_b   1.000
_cell.length_c   1.000
_cell.angle_alpha   90.00
_cell.angle_beta   90.00
_cell.angle_gamma   90.00
#
_symmetry.space_group_name_H-M   'P 1'
#
loop_
_entity.id
_entity.type
_entity.pdbx_description
1 polymer ?
#
loop_
_entity_poly.entity_id
_entity_poly.type
_entity_poly.pdbx_seq_one_letter_code
_entity_poly.pdbx_strand_id
1 'polypeptide(L)'
;MWIFYAIGSSFFAGITAILAKCGIKKTDSNVATAIRTVVVLLFSWLMVLITGTWGGIRQIDGRTLLFLILSGLATGASWLCYFHALQKGDINKVVPIDKSSTVLSILLAFIFLHEGISGKKIIFVLLIGIGTMMMITKKDIKTDSEKKSGGWLIYAVLSAVFASLTSILGKIGIEGIDSNLGTAIRTTVVLLMAWLMVFVTQKQKEINKIEDRKSVV
;
A
#
# COMPACT_ATOMS: atom_id res chain seq x y z
N MET A 1 20.84 5.98 -12.16
CA MET A 1 20.69 5.44 -10.78
C MET A 1 19.24 5.19 -10.40
N TRP A 2 18.29 6.13 -10.57
CA TRP A 2 16.88 5.95 -10.15
C TRP A 2 16.17 4.71 -10.74
N ILE A 3 16.48 4.32 -12.00
CA ILE A 3 15.90 3.14 -12.66
C ILE A 3 16.25 1.85 -11.90
N PHE A 4 17.48 1.72 -11.39
CA PHE A 4 17.90 0.57 -10.59
C PHE A 4 17.08 0.43 -9.31
N TYR A 5 16.86 1.55 -8.60
CA TYR A 5 16.03 1.58 -7.41
C TYR A 5 14.56 1.25 -7.73
N ALA A 6 14.04 1.72 -8.86
CA ALA A 6 12.68 1.43 -9.31
C ALA A 6 12.48 -0.06 -9.62
N ILE A 7 13.43 -0.69 -10.33
CA ILE A 7 13.38 -2.14 -10.63
C ILE A 7 13.49 -2.94 -9.35
N GLY A 8 14.45 -2.62 -8.47
CA GLY A 8 14.60 -3.28 -7.17
C GLY A 8 13.34 -3.17 -6.31
N SER A 9 12.75 -1.98 -6.22
CA SER A 9 11.49 -1.74 -5.51
C SER A 9 10.35 -2.58 -6.07
N SER A 10 10.22 -2.68 -7.39
CA SER A 10 9.18 -3.49 -8.04
C SER A 10 9.36 -4.98 -7.76
N PHE A 11 10.59 -5.48 -7.75
CA PHE A 11 10.90 -6.87 -7.42
C PHE A 11 10.52 -7.20 -5.98
N PHE A 12 10.95 -6.39 -5.01
CA PHE A 12 10.59 -6.59 -3.60
C PHE A 12 9.10 -6.40 -3.33
N ALA A 13 8.42 -5.50 -4.05
CA ALA A 13 6.97 -5.34 -3.97
C ALA A 13 6.22 -6.60 -4.43
N GLY A 14 6.71 -7.26 -5.49
CA GLY A 14 6.17 -8.54 -5.96
C GLY A 14 6.33 -9.66 -4.93
N ILE A 15 7.53 -9.82 -4.38
CA ILE A 15 7.80 -10.79 -3.29
C ILE A 15 6.88 -10.50 -2.10
N THR A 16 6.77 -9.24 -1.68
CA THR A 16 5.90 -8.83 -0.56
C THR A 16 4.45 -9.23 -0.79
N ALA A 17 3.92 -9.07 -2.00
CA ALA A 17 2.55 -9.46 -2.33
C ALA A 17 2.32 -10.97 -2.17
N ILE A 18 3.27 -11.80 -2.60
CA ILE A 18 3.21 -13.26 -2.47
C ILE A 18 3.29 -13.68 -1.00
N LEU A 19 4.27 -13.16 -0.27
CA LEU A 19 4.46 -13.46 1.16
C LEU A 19 3.25 -13.01 1.99
N ALA A 20 2.69 -11.84 1.68
CA ALA A 20 1.47 -11.35 2.32
C ALA A 20 0.30 -12.31 2.09
N LYS A 21 0.09 -12.81 0.86
CA LYS A 21 -0.96 -13.78 0.57
C LYS A 21 -0.77 -15.09 1.34
N CYS A 22 0.46 -15.57 1.48
CA CYS A 22 0.77 -16.76 2.26
C CYS A 22 0.50 -16.54 3.75
N GLY A 23 0.90 -15.39 4.30
CA GLY A 23 0.72 -15.05 5.72
C GLY A 23 -0.74 -14.83 6.12
N ILE A 24 -1.56 -14.24 5.25
CA ILE A 24 -2.96 -13.90 5.54
C ILE A 24 -3.89 -15.12 5.48
N LYS A 25 -3.48 -16.25 4.90
CA LYS A 25 -4.35 -17.45 4.81
C LYS A 25 -4.94 -17.91 6.15
N LYS A 26 -4.21 -17.67 7.24
CA LYS A 26 -4.57 -18.17 8.60
C LYS A 26 -4.71 -17.05 9.64
N THR A 27 -4.55 -15.79 9.25
CA THR A 27 -4.55 -14.61 10.14
C THR A 27 -5.54 -13.59 9.62
N ASP A 28 -6.22 -12.87 10.51
CA ASP A 28 -7.09 -11.75 10.12
C ASP A 28 -6.30 -10.66 9.40
N SER A 29 -6.91 -10.08 8.36
CA SER A 29 -6.23 -9.09 7.51
C SER A 29 -5.83 -7.82 8.26
N ASN A 30 -6.62 -7.39 9.25
CA ASN A 30 -6.32 -6.18 10.04
C ASN A 30 -5.09 -6.42 10.92
N VAL A 31 -5.03 -7.59 11.58
CA VAL A 31 -3.88 -7.99 12.41
C VAL A 31 -2.62 -8.11 11.56
N ALA A 32 -2.71 -8.76 10.40
CA ALA A 32 -1.58 -8.88 9.48
C ALA A 32 -1.08 -7.51 9.00
N THR A 33 -2.00 -6.57 8.71
CA THR A 33 -1.65 -5.20 8.34
C THR A 33 -0.93 -4.49 9.49
N ALA A 34 -1.45 -4.59 10.72
CA ALA A 34 -0.87 -3.94 11.88
C ALA A 34 0.56 -4.45 12.16
N ILE A 35 0.77 -5.75 12.18
CA ILE A 35 2.10 -6.36 12.41
C ILE A 35 3.09 -5.93 11.32
N ARG A 36 2.68 -6.00 10.06
CA ARG A 36 3.52 -5.54 8.95
C ARG A 36 3.91 -4.07 9.09
N THR A 37 2.97 -3.22 9.52
CA THR A 37 3.21 -1.78 9.65
C THR A 37 4.25 -1.48 10.73
N VAL A 38 4.32 -2.26 11.81
CA VAL A 38 5.40 -2.14 12.82
C VAL A 38 6.76 -2.32 12.17
N VAL A 39 6.92 -3.37 11.37
CA VAL A 39 8.18 -3.64 10.66
C VAL A 39 8.54 -2.50 9.72
N VAL A 40 7.57 -2.05 8.92
CA VAL A 40 7.78 -0.94 7.97
C VAL A 40 8.14 0.35 8.71
N LEU A 41 7.53 0.62 9.85
CA LEU A 41 7.85 1.79 10.68
C LEU A 41 9.29 1.75 11.19
N LEU A 42 9.73 0.61 11.75
CA LEU A 42 11.09 0.44 12.23
C LEU A 42 12.11 0.71 11.13
N PHE A 43 11.90 0.12 9.94
CA PHE A 43 12.78 0.36 8.79
C PHE A 43 12.71 1.81 8.27
N SER A 44 11.56 2.44 8.28
CA SER A 44 11.42 3.85 7.86
C SER A 44 12.22 4.79 8.76
N TRP A 45 12.11 4.63 10.09
CA TRP A 45 12.88 5.44 11.04
C TRP A 45 14.38 5.10 11.02
N LEU A 46 14.72 3.83 10.82
CA LEU A 46 16.12 3.42 10.63
C LEU A 46 16.73 4.14 9.41
N MET A 47 15.99 4.25 8.30
CA MET A 47 16.44 5.00 7.12
C MET A 47 16.62 6.48 7.41
N VAL A 48 15.75 7.12 8.18
CA VAL A 48 15.91 8.52 8.62
C VAL A 48 17.19 8.71 9.43
N LEU A 49 17.53 7.75 10.30
CA LEU A 49 18.78 7.77 11.09
C LEU A 49 20.01 7.60 10.19
N ILE A 50 19.99 6.64 9.28
CA ILE A 50 21.11 6.36 8.36
C ILE A 50 21.38 7.55 7.43
N THR A 51 20.31 8.18 6.93
CA THR A 51 20.42 9.33 6.01
C THR A 51 20.68 10.65 6.73
N GLY A 52 20.64 10.68 8.07
CA GLY A 52 20.89 11.87 8.87
C GLY A 52 19.83 12.96 8.75
N THR A 53 18.64 12.64 8.24
CA THR A 53 17.57 13.61 7.94
C THR A 53 16.69 13.97 9.14
N TRP A 54 17.04 13.48 10.32
CA TRP A 54 16.33 13.75 11.59
C TRP A 54 16.15 15.23 11.89
N GLY A 55 17.15 16.06 11.58
CA GLY A 55 17.10 17.53 11.81
C GLY A 55 15.97 18.23 11.05
N GLY A 56 15.48 17.65 9.96
CA GLY A 56 14.39 18.17 9.16
C GLY A 56 13.03 18.21 9.86
N ILE A 57 12.84 17.44 10.94
CA ILE A 57 11.57 17.41 11.70
C ILE A 57 11.19 18.81 12.21
N ARG A 58 12.16 19.61 12.63
CA ARG A 58 11.92 20.97 13.15
C ARG A 58 11.54 22.00 12.08
N GLN A 59 11.75 21.67 10.81
CA GLN A 59 11.50 22.55 9.66
C GLN A 59 10.18 22.23 8.94
N ILE A 60 9.43 21.24 9.45
CA ILE A 60 8.17 20.82 8.82
C ILE A 60 7.10 21.88 9.08
N ASP A 61 6.61 22.48 7.99
CA ASP A 61 5.47 23.38 8.04
C ASP A 61 4.16 22.65 8.33
N GLY A 62 3.19 23.34 8.95
CA GLY A 62 1.89 22.79 9.30
C GLY A 62 1.11 22.25 8.09
N ARG A 63 1.24 22.90 6.93
CA ARG A 63 0.65 22.44 5.67
C ARG A 63 1.24 21.09 5.24
N THR A 64 2.55 20.99 5.22
CA THR A 64 3.30 19.76 4.91
C THR A 64 2.87 18.62 5.85
N LEU A 65 2.83 18.88 7.16
CA LEU A 65 2.39 17.89 8.14
C LEU A 65 0.95 17.41 7.90
N LEU A 66 0.03 18.31 7.59
CA LEU A 66 -1.35 17.98 7.26
C LEU A 66 -1.43 17.04 6.06
N PHE A 67 -0.72 17.33 4.95
CA PHE A 67 -0.71 16.49 3.76
C PHE A 67 -0.06 15.13 4.02
N LEU A 68 0.99 15.06 4.85
CA LEU A 68 1.60 13.80 5.26
C LEU A 68 0.65 12.95 6.10
N ILE A 69 -0.10 13.55 7.03
CA ILE A 69 -1.11 12.87 7.84
C ILE A 69 -2.23 12.32 6.93
N LEU A 70 -2.79 13.15 6.06
CA LEU A 70 -3.83 12.72 5.11
C LEU A 70 -3.32 11.62 4.18
N SER A 71 -2.09 11.72 3.69
CA SER A 71 -1.44 10.68 2.89
C SER A 71 -1.25 9.39 3.69
N GLY A 72 -0.89 9.48 4.98
CA GLY A 72 -0.78 8.34 5.89
C GLY A 72 -2.13 7.65 6.11
N LEU A 73 -3.19 8.40 6.34
CA LEU A 73 -4.55 7.87 6.47
C LEU A 73 -5.01 7.18 5.19
N ALA A 74 -4.79 7.79 4.03
CA ALA A 74 -5.09 7.17 2.73
C ALA A 74 -4.27 5.89 2.51
N THR A 75 -2.98 5.87 2.88
CA THR A 75 -2.13 4.68 2.83
C THR A 75 -2.69 3.57 3.71
N GLY A 76 -3.04 3.87 4.95
CA GLY A 76 -3.62 2.90 5.89
C GLY A 76 -4.92 2.32 5.36
N ALA A 77 -5.83 3.16 4.85
CA ALA A 77 -7.08 2.73 4.24
C ALA A 77 -6.83 1.82 3.01
N SER A 78 -5.87 2.19 2.14
CA SER A 78 -5.47 1.38 1.00
C SER A 78 -4.98 -0.01 1.45
N TRP A 79 -4.09 -0.09 2.43
CA TRP A 79 -3.55 -1.36 2.91
C TRP A 79 -4.61 -2.24 3.56
N LEU A 80 -5.49 -1.67 4.39
CA LEU A 80 -6.60 -2.42 4.98
C LEU A 80 -7.52 -3.01 3.90
N CYS A 81 -7.89 -2.21 2.91
CA CYS A 81 -8.69 -2.67 1.77
C CYS A 81 -7.95 -3.74 0.95
N TYR A 82 -6.67 -3.52 0.66
CA TYR A 82 -5.84 -4.45 -0.10
C TYR A 82 -5.74 -5.82 0.57
N PHE A 83 -5.38 -5.85 1.86
CA PHE A 83 -5.24 -7.11 2.57
C PHE A 83 -6.58 -7.83 2.76
N HIS A 84 -7.67 -7.08 2.93
CA HIS A 84 -9.00 -7.66 2.98
C HIS A 84 -9.40 -8.26 1.61
N ALA A 85 -9.09 -7.56 0.52
CA ALA A 85 -9.27 -8.08 -0.84
C ALA A 85 -8.44 -9.34 -1.08
N LEU A 86 -7.15 -9.35 -0.65
CA LEU A 86 -6.27 -10.53 -0.76
C LEU A 86 -6.78 -11.72 0.06
N GLN A 87 -7.40 -11.48 1.21
CA GLN A 87 -7.95 -12.56 2.04
C GLN A 87 -9.13 -13.25 1.34
N LYS A 88 -10.00 -12.49 0.68
CA LYS A 88 -11.23 -12.97 0.04
C LYS A 88 -11.08 -13.31 -1.44
N GLY A 89 -10.13 -12.70 -2.13
CA GLY A 89 -9.94 -12.79 -3.58
C GLY A 89 -8.70 -13.58 -4.00
N ASP A 90 -8.58 -13.76 -5.32
CA ASP A 90 -7.38 -14.32 -5.94
C ASP A 90 -6.31 -13.25 -6.09
N ILE A 91 -5.06 -13.57 -5.73
CA ILE A 91 -3.90 -12.68 -5.86
C ILE A 91 -3.70 -12.19 -7.29
N ASN A 92 -3.92 -13.08 -8.28
CA ASN A 92 -3.75 -12.78 -9.70
C ASN A 92 -4.76 -11.74 -10.22
N LYS A 93 -5.86 -11.53 -9.49
CA LYS A 93 -6.89 -10.53 -9.80
C LYS A 93 -6.77 -9.29 -8.92
N VAL A 94 -6.51 -9.47 -7.62
CA VAL A 94 -6.43 -8.37 -6.65
C VAL A 94 -5.21 -7.48 -6.92
N VAL A 95 -4.02 -8.08 -7.13
CA VAL A 95 -2.77 -7.31 -7.31
C VAL A 95 -2.82 -6.42 -8.55
N PRO A 96 -3.24 -6.89 -9.75
CA PRO A 96 -3.37 -6.01 -10.91
C PRO A 96 -4.33 -4.86 -10.71
N ILE A 97 -5.49 -5.10 -10.05
CA ILE A 97 -6.47 -4.04 -9.77
C ILE A 97 -5.86 -3.00 -8.82
N ASP A 98 -5.19 -3.42 -7.75
CA ASP A 98 -4.49 -2.50 -6.86
C ASP A 98 -3.42 -1.68 -7.61
N LYS A 99 -2.63 -2.33 -8.49
CA LYS A 99 -1.60 -1.65 -9.27
C LYS A 99 -2.14 -0.73 -10.38
N SER A 100 -3.41 -0.85 -10.75
CA SER A 100 -4.07 0.14 -11.62
C SER A 100 -4.17 1.53 -10.96
N SER A 101 -3.93 1.62 -9.64
CA SER A 101 -3.76 2.89 -8.92
C SER A 101 -2.70 3.80 -9.55
N THR A 102 -1.69 3.23 -10.22
CA THR A 102 -0.68 4.01 -10.96
C THR A 102 -1.31 4.83 -12.07
N VAL A 103 -2.24 4.24 -12.83
CA VAL A 103 -2.98 4.94 -13.88
C VAL A 103 -3.84 6.05 -13.25
N LEU A 104 -4.57 5.74 -12.17
CA LEU A 104 -5.35 6.72 -11.43
C LEU A 104 -4.49 7.85 -10.87
N SER A 105 -3.30 7.53 -10.34
CA SER A 105 -2.36 8.56 -9.83
C SER A 105 -1.90 9.51 -10.92
N ILE A 106 -1.63 9.01 -12.13
CA ILE A 106 -1.24 9.86 -13.27
C ILE A 106 -2.41 10.77 -13.69
N LEU A 107 -3.63 10.23 -13.74
CA LEU A 107 -4.83 11.02 -14.06
C LEU A 107 -5.09 12.10 -12.99
N LEU A 108 -4.99 11.75 -11.71
CA LEU A 108 -5.14 12.70 -10.61
C LEU A 108 -4.03 13.77 -10.60
N ALA A 109 -2.78 13.38 -10.91
CA ALA A 109 -1.66 14.32 -11.02
C ALA A 109 -1.90 15.34 -12.15
N PHE A 110 -2.47 14.91 -13.27
CA PHE A 110 -2.87 15.81 -14.35
C PHE A 110 -3.95 16.80 -13.90
N ILE A 111 -4.99 16.31 -13.20
CA ILE A 111 -6.13 17.14 -12.78
C ILE A 111 -5.74 18.12 -11.66
N PHE A 112 -5.08 17.62 -10.60
CA PHE A 112 -4.84 18.37 -9.37
C PHE A 112 -3.49 19.12 -9.35
N LEU A 113 -2.46 18.55 -9.98
CA LEU A 113 -1.12 19.16 -10.02
C LEU A 113 -0.85 19.89 -11.33
N HIS A 114 -1.82 19.90 -12.25
CA HIS A 114 -1.70 20.54 -13.58
C HIS A 114 -0.43 20.11 -14.32
N GLU A 115 0.03 18.86 -14.09
CA GLU A 115 1.20 18.32 -14.78
C GLU A 115 0.88 18.10 -16.26
N GLY A 116 1.74 18.62 -17.14
CA GLY A 116 1.60 18.41 -18.58
C GLY A 116 1.62 16.91 -18.94
N ILE A 117 0.66 16.49 -19.76
CA ILE A 117 0.64 15.16 -20.33
C ILE A 117 1.60 15.14 -21.51
N SER A 118 2.76 14.51 -21.35
CA SER A 118 3.64 14.19 -22.49
C SER A 118 3.09 12.97 -23.24
N GLY A 119 3.22 12.94 -24.56
CA GLY A 119 2.84 11.78 -25.37
C GLY A 119 3.44 10.45 -24.87
N LYS A 120 4.65 10.49 -24.33
CA LYS A 120 5.29 9.33 -23.69
C LYS A 120 4.51 8.86 -22.44
N LYS A 121 3.97 9.75 -21.62
CA LYS A 121 3.15 9.40 -20.44
C LYS A 121 1.88 8.67 -20.87
N ILE A 122 1.24 9.10 -21.96
CA ILE A 122 0.03 8.44 -22.49
C ILE A 122 0.34 7.00 -22.91
N ILE A 123 1.43 6.79 -23.64
CA ILE A 123 1.85 5.45 -24.09
C ILE A 123 2.08 4.54 -22.88
N PHE A 124 2.77 5.02 -21.84
CA PHE A 124 3.02 4.23 -20.63
C PHE A 124 1.74 3.91 -19.85
N VAL A 125 0.80 4.84 -19.75
CA VAL A 125 -0.51 4.62 -19.12
C VAL A 125 -1.29 3.53 -19.88
N LEU A 126 -1.30 3.58 -21.21
CA LEU A 126 -1.95 2.56 -22.05
C LEU A 126 -1.29 1.19 -21.86
N LEU A 127 0.04 1.13 -21.87
CA LEU A 127 0.78 -0.13 -21.66
C LEU A 127 0.50 -0.73 -20.28
N ILE A 128 0.46 0.09 -19.21
CA ILE A 128 0.11 -0.37 -17.87
C ILE A 128 -1.34 -0.88 -17.85
N GLY A 129 -2.28 -0.14 -18.44
CA GLY A 129 -3.69 -0.52 -18.52
C GLY A 129 -3.88 -1.85 -19.25
N ILE A 130 -3.28 -2.00 -20.43
CA ILE A 130 -3.33 -3.23 -21.23
C ILE A 130 -2.70 -4.39 -20.45
N GLY A 131 -1.50 -4.21 -19.86
CA GLY A 131 -0.83 -5.23 -19.07
C GLY A 131 -1.65 -5.67 -17.86
N THR A 132 -2.29 -4.74 -17.17
CA THR A 132 -3.20 -5.03 -16.05
C THR A 132 -4.42 -5.83 -16.50
N MET A 133 -5.04 -5.46 -17.61
CA MET A 133 -6.15 -6.19 -18.21
C MET A 133 -5.77 -7.61 -18.61
N MET A 134 -4.60 -7.78 -19.25
CA MET A 134 -4.10 -9.12 -19.66
C MET A 134 -3.88 -10.04 -18.44
N MET A 135 -3.47 -9.50 -17.29
CA MET A 135 -3.31 -10.30 -16.07
C MET A 135 -4.66 -10.76 -15.51
N ILE A 136 -5.70 -9.93 -15.60
CA ILE A 136 -7.04 -10.24 -15.09
C ILE A 136 -7.77 -11.22 -16.01
N THR A 137 -7.53 -11.14 -17.33
CA THR A 137 -8.26 -11.93 -18.33
C THR A 137 -7.73 -13.36 -18.50
N LYS A 138 -6.61 -13.70 -17.85
CA LYS A 138 -6.05 -15.07 -17.90
C LYS A 138 -7.05 -16.02 -17.27
N LYS A 139 -7.65 -16.88 -18.13
CA LYS A 139 -8.66 -17.89 -17.80
C LYS A 139 -8.26 -18.67 -16.54
N ASP A 140 -9.14 -18.71 -15.56
CA ASP A 140 -8.98 -19.53 -14.37
C ASP A 140 -8.75 -20.98 -14.80
N ILE A 141 -7.58 -21.53 -14.49
CA ILE A 141 -7.45 -22.98 -14.29
C ILE A 141 -8.37 -23.26 -13.10
N LYS A 142 -9.44 -24.00 -13.36
CA LYS A 142 -10.45 -24.36 -12.38
C LYS A 142 -9.78 -24.84 -11.08
N THR A 143 -9.66 -23.97 -10.14
CA THR A 143 -9.41 -24.35 -8.75
C THR A 143 -10.77 -24.26 -8.07
N ASP A 144 -11.24 -25.39 -7.55
CA ASP A 144 -12.51 -25.55 -6.83
C ASP A 144 -12.60 -24.61 -5.63
N SER A 145 -12.91 -23.36 -5.89
CA SER A 145 -13.36 -22.42 -4.87
C SER A 145 -14.48 -21.55 -5.43
N GLU A 146 -15.52 -22.23 -5.90
CA GLU A 146 -16.82 -21.61 -6.12
C GLU A 146 -17.33 -21.01 -4.82
N LYS A 147 -17.85 -19.77 -4.96
CA LYS A 147 -18.56 -18.97 -3.94
C LYS A 147 -17.69 -18.22 -2.93
N LYS A 148 -16.68 -17.47 -3.34
CA LYS A 148 -16.26 -16.32 -2.55
C LYS A 148 -16.96 -15.08 -3.08
N SER A 149 -17.93 -14.61 -2.28
CA SER A 149 -18.67 -13.35 -2.38
C SER A 149 -17.95 -12.25 -3.19
N GLY A 150 -18.62 -11.64 -4.18
CA GLY A 150 -18.07 -10.56 -5.04
C GLY A 150 -17.59 -9.29 -4.32
N GLY A 151 -17.61 -9.29 -3.00
CA GLY A 151 -17.13 -8.18 -2.17
C GLY A 151 -15.62 -7.90 -2.26
N TRP A 152 -14.78 -8.85 -2.65
CA TRP A 152 -13.34 -8.63 -2.80
C TRP A 152 -12.99 -7.57 -3.84
N LEU A 153 -13.79 -7.47 -4.93
CA LEU A 153 -13.58 -6.51 -6.00
C LEU A 153 -13.74 -5.06 -5.50
N ILE A 154 -14.76 -4.81 -4.67
CA ILE A 154 -15.01 -3.48 -4.09
C ILE A 154 -13.80 -3.05 -3.26
N TYR A 155 -13.27 -3.95 -2.43
CA TYR A 155 -12.09 -3.66 -1.62
C TYR A 155 -10.82 -3.47 -2.47
N ALA A 156 -10.66 -4.24 -3.56
CA ALA A 156 -9.53 -4.05 -4.47
C ALA A 156 -9.61 -2.69 -5.20
N VAL A 157 -10.80 -2.26 -5.64
CA VAL A 157 -11.00 -0.95 -6.26
C VAL A 157 -10.78 0.18 -5.24
N LEU A 158 -11.34 0.07 -4.04
CA LEU A 158 -11.11 1.04 -2.97
C LEU A 158 -9.63 1.15 -2.61
N SER A 159 -8.92 0.03 -2.56
CA SER A 159 -7.46 0.03 -2.38
C SER A 159 -6.76 0.86 -3.44
N ALA A 160 -7.10 0.66 -4.72
CA ALA A 160 -6.51 1.42 -5.83
C ALA A 160 -6.83 2.92 -5.74
N VAL A 161 -8.05 3.30 -5.37
CA VAL A 161 -8.46 4.70 -5.17
C VAL A 161 -7.66 5.34 -4.03
N PHE A 162 -7.61 4.70 -2.87
CA PHE A 162 -6.82 5.22 -1.74
C PHE A 162 -5.32 5.24 -2.02
N ALA A 163 -4.78 4.26 -2.76
CA ALA A 163 -3.38 4.26 -3.18
C ALA A 163 -3.06 5.44 -4.10
N SER A 164 -3.96 5.79 -5.01
CA SER A 164 -3.78 6.95 -5.89
C SER A 164 -3.85 8.27 -5.11
N LEU A 165 -4.80 8.41 -4.18
CA LEU A 165 -4.86 9.56 -3.27
C LEU A 165 -3.60 9.69 -2.43
N THR A 166 -3.08 8.57 -1.90
CA THR A 166 -1.81 8.53 -1.17
C THR A 166 -0.67 9.14 -1.98
N SER A 167 -0.58 8.81 -3.27
CA SER A 167 0.48 9.30 -4.15
C SER A 167 0.41 10.80 -4.35
N ILE A 168 -0.78 11.35 -4.56
CA ILE A 168 -0.98 12.79 -4.76
C ILE A 168 -0.74 13.56 -3.47
N LEU A 169 -1.37 13.15 -2.37
CA LEU A 169 -1.19 13.81 -1.06
C LEU A 169 0.25 13.69 -0.59
N GLY A 170 0.88 12.53 -0.82
CA GLY A 170 2.28 12.31 -0.50
C GLY A 170 3.22 13.20 -1.30
N LYS A 171 2.95 13.40 -2.60
CA LYS A 171 3.76 14.30 -3.44
C LYS A 171 3.72 15.72 -2.92
N ILE A 172 2.51 16.24 -2.60
CA ILE A 172 2.35 17.59 -2.03
C ILE A 172 3.02 17.67 -0.65
N GLY A 173 2.86 16.64 0.18
CA GLY A 173 3.40 16.63 1.53
C GLY A 173 4.92 16.42 1.62
N ILE A 174 5.59 15.91 0.58
CA ILE A 174 7.05 15.72 0.55
C ILE A 174 7.75 16.94 -0.08
N GLU A 175 6.99 17.85 -0.67
CA GLU A 175 7.57 19.06 -1.27
C GLU A 175 8.30 19.89 -0.20
N GLY A 176 9.62 20.05 -0.37
CA GLY A 176 10.47 20.80 0.55
C GLY A 176 11.03 20.01 1.75
N ILE A 177 10.76 18.72 1.88
CA ILE A 177 11.34 17.87 2.94
C ILE A 177 11.99 16.60 2.36
N ASP A 178 12.86 15.95 3.17
CA ASP A 178 13.44 14.68 2.78
C ASP A 178 12.39 13.57 2.65
N SER A 179 12.48 12.78 1.59
CA SER A 179 11.53 11.72 1.25
C SER A 179 11.48 10.60 2.31
N ASN A 180 12.63 10.26 2.93
CA ASN A 180 12.68 9.23 3.98
C ASN A 180 11.94 9.73 5.22
N LEU A 181 12.15 11.00 5.60
CA LEU A 181 11.47 11.64 6.72
C LEU A 181 9.96 11.70 6.48
N GLY A 182 9.52 12.14 5.30
CA GLY A 182 8.11 12.14 4.93
C GLY A 182 7.48 10.76 4.98
N THR A 183 8.21 9.73 4.52
CA THR A 183 7.76 8.33 4.58
C THR A 183 7.64 7.83 6.02
N ALA A 184 8.60 8.15 6.89
CA ALA A 184 8.56 7.74 8.30
C ALA A 184 7.36 8.36 9.04
N ILE A 185 7.09 9.66 8.83
CA ILE A 185 5.93 10.34 9.43
C ILE A 185 4.62 9.71 8.95
N ARG A 186 4.47 9.50 7.64
CA ARG A 186 3.28 8.83 7.07
C ARG A 186 3.09 7.44 7.65
N THR A 187 4.15 6.64 7.75
CA THR A 187 4.10 5.28 8.29
C THR A 187 3.70 5.27 9.76
N THR A 188 4.10 6.28 10.54
CA THR A 188 3.64 6.46 11.92
C THR A 188 2.12 6.61 11.98
N VAL A 189 1.54 7.43 11.09
CA VAL A 189 0.08 7.58 10.99
C VAL A 189 -0.59 6.28 10.56
N VAL A 190 -0.01 5.56 9.60
CA VAL A 190 -0.52 4.25 9.15
C VAL A 190 -0.53 3.24 10.30
N LEU A 191 0.51 3.23 11.14
CA LEU A 191 0.58 2.35 12.30
C LEU A 191 -0.56 2.64 13.28
N LEU A 192 -0.75 3.91 13.64
CA LEU A 192 -1.83 4.32 14.55
C LEU A 192 -3.19 3.89 14.02
N MET A 193 -3.45 4.12 12.72
CA MET A 193 -4.69 3.71 12.07
C MET A 193 -4.87 2.18 12.06
N ALA A 194 -3.83 1.43 11.71
CA ALA A 194 -3.90 -0.03 11.65
C ALA A 194 -4.20 -0.64 13.02
N TRP A 195 -3.53 -0.17 14.09
CA TRP A 195 -3.80 -0.64 15.45
C TRP A 195 -5.17 -0.20 15.95
N LEU A 196 -5.60 1.02 15.64
CA LEU A 196 -6.95 1.48 15.97
C LEU A 196 -8.00 0.54 15.37
N MET A 197 -7.82 0.11 14.10
CA MET A 197 -8.73 -0.84 13.46
C MET A 197 -8.70 -2.22 14.14
N VAL A 198 -7.55 -2.71 14.59
CA VAL A 198 -7.45 -3.98 15.36
C VAL A 198 -8.24 -3.86 16.67
N PHE A 199 -8.14 -2.73 17.38
CA PHE A 199 -8.87 -2.48 18.63
C PHE A 199 -10.38 -2.36 18.40
N VAL A 200 -10.80 -1.55 17.41
CA VAL A 200 -12.22 -1.34 17.06
C VAL A 200 -12.91 -2.64 16.64
N THR A 201 -12.19 -3.48 15.86
CA THR A 201 -12.71 -4.77 15.40
C THR A 201 -12.57 -5.89 16.44
N GLN A 202 -12.04 -5.60 17.63
CA GLN A 202 -11.81 -6.54 18.75
C GLN A 202 -11.01 -7.79 18.34
N LYS A 203 -10.10 -7.66 17.38
CA LYS A 203 -9.27 -8.76 16.85
C LYS A 203 -7.97 -9.00 17.63
N GLN A 204 -7.78 -8.33 18.78
CA GLN A 204 -6.56 -8.49 19.61
C GLN A 204 -6.35 -9.94 20.05
N LYS A 205 -7.44 -10.69 20.29
CA LYS A 205 -7.37 -12.11 20.73
C LYS A 205 -6.76 -13.04 19.66
N GLU A 206 -6.74 -12.62 18.41
CA GLU A 206 -6.10 -13.40 17.35
C GLU A 206 -4.57 -13.27 17.36
N ILE A 207 -4.02 -12.22 17.98
CA ILE A 207 -2.58 -12.03 18.15
C ILE A 207 -2.01 -13.16 19.01
N ASN A 208 -2.67 -13.49 20.12
CA ASN A 208 -2.25 -14.57 21.02
C ASN A 208 -2.29 -15.95 20.33
N LYS A 209 -3.23 -16.16 19.42
CA LYS A 209 -3.28 -17.41 18.63
C LYS A 209 -2.13 -17.60 17.64
N ILE A 210 -1.46 -16.51 17.26
CA ILE A 210 -0.27 -16.56 16.39
C ILE A 210 0.93 -17.05 17.20
N GLU A 211 1.02 -16.66 18.46
CA GLU A 211 2.09 -17.05 19.39
C GLU A 211 2.01 -18.52 19.77
N ASP A 212 0.83 -19.02 20.09
CA ASP A 212 0.59 -20.44 20.42
C ASP A 212 0.94 -21.42 19.28
N ARG A 213 0.87 -20.95 18.02
CA ARG A 213 1.20 -21.80 16.86
C ARG A 213 2.71 -21.92 16.58
N LYS A 214 3.54 -21.02 17.10
CA LYS A 214 5.01 -21.13 17.04
C LYS A 214 5.56 -22.16 18.02
N SER A 215 4.78 -22.53 19.04
CA SER A 215 5.17 -23.55 20.04
C SER A 215 4.85 -24.98 19.61
N VAL A 216 4.26 -25.20 18.43
CA VAL A 216 3.80 -26.52 17.93
C VAL A 216 4.53 -26.94 16.63
N VAL A 217 5.69 -26.32 16.31
CA VAL A 217 6.57 -26.75 15.20
C VAL A 217 7.92 -27.18 15.73
#